data_f8160edd37dddb55f4093d18021d6091
#
_entry.id   f8160edd37dddb55f4093d18021d6091
#
_cell.length_a   1.000
_cell.length_b   1.000
_cell.length_c   1.000
_cell.angle_alpha   90.00
_cell.angle_beta   90.00
_cell.angle_gamma   90.00
#
_symmetry.space_group_name_H-M   'P 1'
#
loop_
_entity.id
_entity.type
_entity.pdbx_description
1 polymer ?
#
loop_
_entity_poly.entity_id
_entity_poly.type
_entity_poly.pdbx_seq_one_letter_code
_entity_poly.pdbx_strand_id
1 'polypeptide(L)'
;MTDDDTTADDTTDDGHSSQPADPDGHDETAAQAPVDDPRPDGLRRADSLVVVNTGNGKGKSSSAFGMMVRGVARGWNVAVVQFIKSGGWNVGEEKIGRQLGVDWHSFGDGFTWDSDDLSNDRAHAADGWATAVEIMNAGDHQLVIFDELTYLTSFGWLPASAIVEPIRDRPRHVNVVVTGRDAAPELIELADTVTEMTEIKHAYTRGIRAMRGLDY
;
A
#
# COMPACT_ATOMS: atom_id res chain seq x y z
N MET A 1 22.72 60.54 -48.64
CA MET A 1 22.37 60.60 -50.06
C MET A 1 21.26 59.62 -50.20
N THR A 2 20.19 60.25 -50.16
CA THR A 2 19.04 60.39 -51.10
C THR A 2 18.10 59.19 -50.95
N ASP A 3 16.94 59.38 -50.27
CA ASP A 3 15.68 59.83 -50.88
C ASP A 3 15.07 58.72 -51.73
N ASP A 4 13.85 58.29 -51.71
CA ASP A 4 12.57 58.96 -51.58
C ASP A 4 11.48 57.88 -51.70
N ASP A 5 10.49 57.86 -50.95
CA ASP A 5 9.14 58.40 -51.14
C ASP A 5 8.10 57.49 -51.82
N THR A 6 6.93 57.51 -51.16
CA THR A 6 5.55 57.33 -51.70
C THR A 6 5.10 55.94 -52.13
N THR A 7 3.93 55.47 -51.84
CA THR A 7 2.60 55.98 -51.58
C THR A 7 1.67 54.80 -51.19
N ALA A 8 0.62 55.12 -50.46
CA ALA A 8 -0.52 54.28 -50.10
C ALA A 8 -1.22 53.57 -51.28
N ASP A 9 -1.76 52.40 -51.03
CA ASP A 9 -3.10 52.09 -51.55
C ASP A 9 -3.85 51.16 -50.59
N ASP A 10 -5.06 51.61 -50.32
CA ASP A 10 -6.08 51.05 -49.49
C ASP A 10 -6.90 50.05 -50.34
N THR A 11 -6.95 48.77 -49.89
CA THR A 11 -8.06 47.89 -50.30
C THR A 11 -8.42 46.92 -49.19
N THR A 12 -9.50 47.21 -48.59
CA THR A 12 -10.30 46.29 -47.78
C THR A 12 -10.63 45.02 -48.54
N ASP A 13 -10.21 43.85 -47.98
CA ASP A 13 -10.76 42.56 -48.39
C ASP A 13 -11.28 41.85 -47.13
N ASP A 14 -12.61 41.82 -47.00
CA ASP A 14 -13.35 41.05 -46.00
C ASP A 14 -13.32 39.58 -46.38
N GLY A 15 -12.20 38.92 -46.00
CA GLY A 15 -12.05 37.46 -46.11
C GLY A 15 -12.61 36.76 -44.91
N HIS A 16 -13.91 36.47 -44.93
CA HIS A 16 -14.57 35.56 -43.99
C HIS A 16 -14.03 34.14 -44.17
N SER A 17 -12.97 33.79 -43.42
CA SER A 17 -12.48 32.40 -43.34
C SER A 17 -13.35 31.66 -42.35
N SER A 18 -14.32 30.91 -42.87
CA SER A 18 -15.03 29.86 -42.13
C SER A 18 -14.03 28.79 -41.69
N GLN A 19 -13.75 28.70 -40.37
CA GLN A 19 -13.10 27.58 -39.77
C GLN A 19 -13.94 26.33 -40.04
N PRO A 20 -13.32 25.17 -40.43
CA PRO A 20 -14.03 23.92 -40.50
C PRO A 20 -14.51 23.52 -39.11
N ALA A 21 -15.76 23.11 -38.97
CA ALA A 21 -16.33 22.55 -37.78
C ALA A 21 -15.55 21.29 -37.40
N ASP A 22 -15.11 21.22 -36.16
CA ASP A 22 -14.50 20.02 -35.55
C ASP A 22 -15.56 18.90 -35.50
N PRO A 23 -15.36 17.76 -36.21
CA PRO A 23 -16.35 16.70 -36.28
C PRO A 23 -16.44 15.84 -34.99
N ASP A 24 -15.51 16.00 -34.06
CA ASP A 24 -15.53 15.31 -32.77
C ASP A 24 -15.87 16.32 -31.66
N GLY A 25 -17.18 16.56 -31.47
CA GLY A 25 -17.69 17.32 -30.36
C GLY A 25 -17.27 16.74 -29.03
N HIS A 26 -16.01 16.96 -28.65
CA HIS A 26 -15.58 16.78 -27.28
C HIS A 26 -16.30 17.83 -26.44
N ASP A 27 -17.32 17.38 -25.74
CA ASP A 27 -17.96 18.12 -24.66
C ASP A 27 -16.85 18.55 -23.67
N GLU A 28 -16.37 19.77 -23.79
CA GLU A 28 -15.49 20.42 -22.83
C GLU A 28 -16.20 20.76 -21.52
N THR A 29 -16.98 19.85 -20.98
CA THR A 29 -17.18 19.78 -19.54
C THR A 29 -15.92 19.16 -18.95
N ALA A 30 -14.80 19.87 -19.07
CA ALA A 30 -13.62 19.61 -18.26
C ALA A 30 -14.12 19.51 -16.81
N ALA A 31 -13.97 18.32 -16.22
CA ALA A 31 -14.28 18.12 -14.82
C ALA A 31 -13.56 19.23 -14.05
N GLN A 32 -14.32 20.22 -13.58
CA GLN A 32 -13.75 21.32 -12.82
C GLN A 32 -13.03 20.70 -11.63
N ALA A 33 -11.79 21.07 -11.42
CA ALA A 33 -11.08 20.69 -10.23
C ALA A 33 -11.96 21.02 -9.02
N PRO A 34 -12.05 20.15 -8.00
CA PRO A 34 -12.85 20.39 -6.82
C PRO A 34 -12.51 21.80 -6.28
N VAL A 35 -13.47 22.69 -6.24
CA VAL A 35 -13.27 24.08 -5.79
C VAL A 35 -13.17 24.12 -4.27
N ASP A 36 -13.73 23.10 -3.60
CA ASP A 36 -13.72 22.97 -2.15
C ASP A 36 -12.66 21.97 -1.72
N ASP A 37 -11.85 22.33 -0.73
CA ASP A 37 -10.93 21.43 -0.06
C ASP A 37 -11.75 20.42 0.76
N PRO A 38 -11.75 19.11 0.42
CA PRO A 38 -12.54 18.10 1.12
C PRO A 38 -11.99 17.76 2.51
N ARG A 39 -10.89 18.38 2.96
CA ARG A 39 -10.29 18.10 4.26
C ARG A 39 -11.17 18.63 5.39
N PRO A 40 -11.43 17.82 6.43
CA PRO A 40 -12.15 18.29 7.59
C PRO A 40 -11.40 19.43 8.30
N ASP A 41 -12.17 20.36 8.89
CA ASP A 41 -11.59 21.37 9.78
C ASP A 41 -11.06 20.74 11.07
N GLY A 42 -10.04 21.36 11.66
CA GLY A 42 -9.54 20.97 12.99
C GLY A 42 -8.72 19.68 13.02
N LEU A 43 -8.04 19.32 11.93
CA LEU A 43 -7.13 18.15 11.89
C LEU A 43 -6.07 18.23 12.99
N ARG A 44 -5.91 17.13 13.73
CA ARG A 44 -4.92 16.96 14.78
C ARG A 44 -3.78 16.04 14.33
N ARG A 45 -2.61 16.17 14.93
CA ARG A 45 -1.54 15.18 14.78
C ARG A 45 -1.80 13.98 15.68
N ALA A 46 -1.61 12.77 15.11
CA ALA A 46 -1.50 11.54 15.88
C ALA A 46 -0.02 11.26 16.17
N ASP A 47 0.28 10.58 17.27
CA ASP A 47 1.64 10.13 17.60
C ASP A 47 2.04 9.00 16.66
N SER A 48 1.13 8.08 16.38
CA SER A 48 1.27 6.99 15.42
C SER A 48 -0.10 6.49 14.95
N LEU A 49 -0.11 5.67 13.91
CA LEU A 49 -1.33 5.08 13.33
C LEU A 49 -1.21 3.57 13.24
N VAL A 50 -2.35 2.90 13.34
CA VAL A 50 -2.55 1.51 12.94
C VAL A 50 -3.31 1.50 11.60
N VAL A 51 -2.71 0.88 10.59
CA VAL A 51 -3.29 0.76 9.25
C VAL A 51 -3.50 -0.71 8.91
N VAL A 52 -4.67 -1.06 8.42
CA VAL A 52 -5.00 -2.44 8.00
C VAL A 52 -5.37 -2.44 6.53
N ASN A 53 -4.66 -3.24 5.74
CA ASN A 53 -4.98 -3.53 4.35
C ASN A 53 -5.49 -4.96 4.25
N THR A 54 -6.78 -5.14 4.01
CA THR A 54 -7.44 -6.44 3.98
C THR A 54 -8.19 -6.68 2.66
N GLY A 55 -9.00 -7.72 2.60
CA GLY A 55 -9.78 -8.11 1.44
C GLY A 55 -9.11 -9.14 0.53
N ASN A 56 -9.85 -9.62 -0.46
CA ASN A 56 -9.43 -10.71 -1.35
C ASN A 56 -8.67 -10.24 -2.60
N GLY A 57 -8.68 -8.93 -2.88
CA GLY A 57 -7.98 -8.33 -4.02
C GLY A 57 -6.46 -8.21 -3.81
N LYS A 58 -5.74 -8.02 -4.90
CA LYS A 58 -4.28 -7.77 -4.89
C LYS A 58 -3.97 -6.33 -4.45
N GLY A 59 -2.74 -6.15 -3.95
CA GLY A 59 -2.21 -4.83 -3.62
C GLY A 59 -2.03 -4.57 -2.12
N LYS A 60 -2.47 -5.46 -1.23
CA LYS A 60 -2.33 -5.30 0.22
C LYS A 60 -0.87 -5.09 0.64
N SER A 61 -0.01 -6.05 0.33
CA SER A 61 1.43 -5.98 0.62
C SER A 61 2.11 -4.86 -0.17
N SER A 62 1.76 -4.68 -1.47
CA SER A 62 2.32 -3.60 -2.29
C SER A 62 2.00 -2.21 -1.72
N SER A 63 0.80 -2.00 -1.16
CA SER A 63 0.45 -0.76 -0.45
C SER A 63 1.30 -0.56 0.81
N ALA A 64 1.47 -1.61 1.63
CA ALA A 64 2.30 -1.57 2.83
C ALA A 64 3.78 -1.27 2.48
N PHE A 65 4.32 -1.90 1.43
CA PHE A 65 5.68 -1.63 0.98
C PHE A 65 5.83 -0.23 0.35
N GLY A 66 4.78 0.32 -0.22
CA GLY A 66 4.74 1.75 -0.58
C GLY A 66 4.89 2.66 0.65
N MET A 67 4.30 2.29 1.79
CA MET A 67 4.49 3.00 3.06
C MET A 67 5.91 2.80 3.62
N MET A 68 6.49 1.60 3.50
CA MET A 68 7.91 1.33 3.80
C MET A 68 8.83 2.31 3.07
N VAL A 69 8.68 2.44 1.75
CA VAL A 69 9.49 3.35 0.94
C VAL A 69 9.33 4.80 1.41
N ARG A 70 8.11 5.24 1.75
CA ARG A 70 7.86 6.58 2.29
C ARG A 70 8.53 6.78 3.65
N GLY A 71 8.48 5.77 4.53
CA GLY A 71 9.13 5.79 5.85
C GLY A 71 10.65 5.93 5.70
N VAL A 72 11.28 5.08 4.90
CA VAL A 72 12.73 5.15 4.64
C VAL A 72 13.12 6.50 4.05
N ALA A 73 12.36 7.03 3.09
CA ALA A 73 12.61 8.34 2.51
C ALA A 73 12.51 9.50 3.54
N ARG A 74 11.82 9.28 4.66
CA ARG A 74 11.74 10.21 5.80
C ARG A 74 12.85 10.01 6.84
N GLY A 75 13.74 9.04 6.62
CA GLY A 75 14.78 8.65 7.57
C GLY A 75 14.27 7.84 8.75
N TRP A 76 13.12 7.18 8.62
CA TRP A 76 12.60 6.27 9.64
C TRP A 76 13.33 4.94 9.60
N ASN A 77 13.56 4.35 10.76
CA ASN A 77 13.86 2.94 10.88
C ASN A 77 12.57 2.16 10.62
N VAL A 78 12.61 1.20 9.71
CA VAL A 78 11.47 0.40 9.31
C VAL A 78 11.77 -1.07 9.52
N ALA A 79 10.85 -1.81 10.15
CA ALA A 79 10.87 -3.25 10.21
C ALA A 79 9.74 -3.84 9.36
N VAL A 80 10.01 -4.97 8.71
CA VAL A 80 9.02 -5.81 8.04
C VAL A 80 9.09 -7.21 8.62
N VAL A 81 7.96 -7.71 9.08
CA VAL A 81 7.79 -9.08 9.55
C VAL A 81 6.76 -9.77 8.67
N GLN A 82 7.19 -10.82 7.98
CA GLN A 82 6.40 -11.53 7.00
C GLN A 82 6.10 -12.96 7.48
N PHE A 83 4.79 -13.33 7.55
CA PHE A 83 4.36 -14.53 8.28
C PHE A 83 4.16 -15.79 7.44
N ILE A 84 3.84 -15.71 6.17
CA ILE A 84 3.38 -16.88 5.39
C ILE A 84 4.24 -17.19 4.17
N LYS A 85 5.04 -16.26 3.72
CA LYS A 85 5.88 -16.48 2.55
C LYS A 85 7.12 -17.30 2.93
N SER A 86 7.26 -18.50 2.38
CA SER A 86 8.49 -19.29 2.51
C SER A 86 9.67 -18.53 1.89
N GLY A 87 10.83 -18.56 2.54
CA GLY A 87 12.09 -17.93 2.05
C GLY A 87 12.56 -18.40 0.66
N GLY A 88 11.88 -19.40 0.06
CA GLY A 88 12.08 -19.83 -1.33
C GLY A 88 11.48 -18.89 -2.38
N TRP A 89 10.62 -17.96 -1.99
CA TRP A 89 10.09 -16.94 -2.89
C TRP A 89 11.01 -15.71 -2.81
N ASN A 90 11.87 -15.54 -3.82
CA ASN A 90 12.68 -14.33 -3.99
C ASN A 90 11.74 -13.15 -4.26
N VAL A 91 11.23 -12.55 -3.18
CA VAL A 91 10.34 -11.40 -3.26
C VAL A 91 11.21 -10.17 -3.58
N GLY A 92 10.93 -9.52 -4.68
CA GLY A 92 11.68 -8.34 -5.11
C GLY A 92 11.71 -7.25 -4.05
N GLU A 93 10.63 -7.10 -3.30
CA GLU A 93 10.48 -6.13 -2.21
C GLU A 93 11.41 -6.39 -1.04
N GLU A 94 11.64 -7.65 -0.64
CA GLU A 94 12.61 -7.98 0.40
C GLU A 94 14.02 -7.57 -0.01
N LYS A 95 14.42 -7.91 -1.24
CA LYS A 95 15.74 -7.55 -1.77
C LYS A 95 15.97 -6.04 -1.71
N ILE A 96 15.00 -5.25 -2.17
CA ILE A 96 15.09 -3.79 -2.16
C ILE A 96 14.99 -3.25 -0.74
N GLY A 97 14.09 -3.77 0.09
CA GLY A 97 13.97 -3.39 1.50
C GLY A 97 15.29 -3.52 2.25
N ARG A 98 15.97 -4.67 2.13
CA ARG A 98 17.28 -4.88 2.75
C ARG A 98 18.36 -3.92 2.22
N GLN A 99 18.36 -3.60 0.91
CA GLN A 99 19.27 -2.60 0.34
C GLN A 99 19.02 -1.19 0.88
N LEU A 100 17.79 -0.89 1.23
CA LEU A 100 17.37 0.38 1.83
C LEU A 100 17.57 0.42 3.36
N GLY A 101 18.11 -0.64 3.97
CA GLY A 101 18.36 -0.71 5.41
C GLY A 101 17.13 -1.08 6.23
N VAL A 102 16.10 -1.66 5.61
CA VAL A 102 14.93 -2.17 6.33
C VAL A 102 15.31 -3.45 7.08
N ASP A 103 14.91 -3.52 8.34
CA ASP A 103 15.03 -4.73 9.17
C ASP A 103 13.95 -5.73 8.74
N TRP A 104 14.37 -6.80 8.03
CA TRP A 104 13.43 -7.72 7.39
C TRP A 104 13.51 -9.12 7.99
N HIS A 105 12.39 -9.60 8.52
CA HIS A 105 12.21 -10.90 9.13
C HIS A 105 11.15 -11.70 8.37
N SER A 106 11.44 -12.95 8.05
CA SER A 106 10.50 -13.86 7.38
C SER A 106 10.34 -15.12 8.22
N PHE A 107 9.12 -15.43 8.62
CA PHE A 107 8.76 -16.61 9.42
C PHE A 107 8.00 -17.66 8.60
N GLY A 108 8.24 -17.69 7.29
CA GLY A 108 7.54 -18.56 6.35
C GLY A 108 8.16 -19.91 6.07
N ASP A 109 9.33 -20.23 6.64
CA ASP A 109 10.07 -21.49 6.39
C ASP A 109 9.43 -22.70 7.09
N GLY A 110 8.15 -22.91 6.93
CA GLY A 110 7.40 -24.01 7.53
C GLY A 110 5.91 -23.95 7.25
N PHE A 111 5.40 -22.82 6.79
CA PHE A 111 3.99 -22.68 6.42
C PHE A 111 3.78 -23.04 4.95
N THR A 112 3.74 -24.34 4.65
CA THR A 112 3.32 -24.80 3.33
C THR A 112 1.83 -25.07 3.36
N TRP A 113 1.11 -24.64 2.31
CA TRP A 113 -0.30 -24.93 2.09
C TRP A 113 -0.57 -26.45 2.02
N ASP A 114 0.48 -27.26 1.97
CA ASP A 114 0.49 -28.72 1.89
C ASP A 114 0.98 -29.36 3.21
N SER A 115 1.05 -28.63 4.33
CA SER A 115 1.46 -29.18 5.62
C SER A 115 0.35 -30.04 6.21
N ASP A 116 0.62 -31.33 6.44
CA ASP A 116 -0.27 -32.25 7.14
C ASP A 116 -0.22 -32.07 8.68
N ASP A 117 0.66 -31.21 9.21
CA ASP A 117 0.88 -31.01 10.65
C ASP A 117 0.50 -29.60 11.13
N LEU A 118 -0.80 -29.38 11.31
CA LEU A 118 -1.37 -28.13 11.83
C LEU A 118 -0.90 -27.77 13.25
N SER A 119 -0.42 -28.74 14.05
CA SER A 119 0.06 -28.46 15.40
C SER A 119 1.40 -27.75 15.38
N ASN A 120 2.28 -28.14 14.48
CA ASN A 120 3.59 -27.53 14.25
C ASN A 120 3.45 -26.12 13.65
N ASP A 121 2.55 -25.94 12.68
CA ASP A 121 2.27 -24.65 12.06
C ASP A 121 1.79 -23.62 13.10
N ARG A 122 0.91 -24.03 14.01
CA ARG A 122 0.42 -23.17 15.09
C ARG A 122 1.54 -22.77 16.06
N ALA A 123 2.45 -23.67 16.39
CA ALA A 123 3.58 -23.37 17.27
C ALA A 123 4.52 -22.35 16.61
N HIS A 124 4.88 -22.56 15.34
CA HIS A 124 5.71 -21.62 14.59
C HIS A 124 5.05 -20.25 14.44
N ALA A 125 3.71 -20.20 14.22
CA ALA A 125 2.95 -18.96 14.18
C ALA A 125 3.06 -18.19 15.51
N ALA A 126 2.92 -18.88 16.63
CA ALA A 126 3.03 -18.28 17.95
C ALA A 126 4.43 -17.73 18.23
N ASP A 127 5.47 -18.50 17.89
CA ASP A 127 6.87 -18.10 18.06
C ASP A 127 7.22 -16.90 17.15
N GLY A 128 6.78 -16.94 15.89
CA GLY A 128 6.96 -15.84 14.95
C GLY A 128 6.24 -14.57 15.43
N TRP A 129 5.03 -14.69 15.98
CA TRP A 129 4.32 -13.57 16.54
C TRP A 129 4.99 -13.03 17.82
N ALA A 130 5.47 -13.89 18.70
CA ALA A 130 6.21 -13.45 19.89
C ALA A 130 7.43 -12.60 19.51
N THR A 131 8.21 -13.05 18.52
CA THR A 131 9.36 -12.30 18.01
C THR A 131 8.92 -10.97 17.36
N ALA A 132 7.83 -10.95 16.61
CA ALA A 132 7.28 -9.74 16.02
C ALA A 132 6.85 -8.70 17.06
N VAL A 133 6.28 -9.16 18.18
CA VAL A 133 5.91 -8.31 19.33
C VAL A 133 7.17 -7.75 20.00
N GLU A 134 8.23 -8.54 20.15
CA GLU A 134 9.51 -8.06 20.68
C GLU A 134 10.11 -6.95 19.81
N ILE A 135 10.15 -7.14 18.49
CA ILE A 135 10.63 -6.14 17.51
C ILE A 135 9.82 -4.84 17.63
N MET A 136 8.49 -4.93 17.71
CA MET A 136 7.62 -3.77 17.84
C MET A 136 7.83 -3.05 19.17
N ASN A 137 7.91 -3.82 20.28
CA ASN A 137 8.00 -3.26 21.64
C ASN A 137 9.40 -2.72 21.97
N ALA A 138 10.45 -3.13 21.26
CA ALA A 138 11.77 -2.52 21.38
C ALA A 138 11.73 -1.01 21.10
N GLY A 139 10.78 -0.57 20.24
CA GLY A 139 10.60 0.85 19.96
C GLY A 139 11.69 1.46 19.07
N ASP A 140 12.57 0.65 18.50
CA ASP A 140 13.68 1.11 17.66
C ASP A 140 13.22 1.54 16.25
N HIS A 141 11.98 1.18 15.88
CA HIS A 141 11.39 1.43 14.58
C HIS A 141 10.23 2.42 14.67
N GLN A 142 10.17 3.37 13.76
CA GLN A 142 9.03 4.28 13.60
C GLN A 142 7.88 3.65 12.79
N LEU A 143 8.17 2.59 12.05
CA LEU A 143 7.19 1.83 11.27
C LEU A 143 7.50 0.34 11.34
N VAL A 144 6.51 -0.46 11.75
CA VAL A 144 6.55 -1.92 11.69
C VAL A 144 5.44 -2.40 10.77
N ILE A 145 5.79 -3.22 9.80
CA ILE A 145 4.85 -3.82 8.84
C ILE A 145 4.75 -5.32 9.14
N PHE A 146 3.55 -5.76 9.46
CA PHE A 146 3.18 -7.16 9.64
C PHE A 146 2.49 -7.67 8.37
N ASP A 147 3.28 -8.24 7.46
CA ASP A 147 2.79 -8.73 6.18
C ASP A 147 2.20 -10.14 6.33
N GLU A 148 0.96 -10.31 5.85
CA GLU A 148 0.16 -11.55 5.93
C GLU A 148 -0.20 -11.97 7.37
N LEU A 149 -0.19 -11.03 8.35
CA LEU A 149 -0.49 -11.31 9.76
C LEU A 149 -1.90 -11.87 9.98
N THR A 150 -2.90 -11.39 9.22
CA THR A 150 -4.30 -11.76 9.45
C THR A 150 -4.56 -13.25 9.30
N TYR A 151 -3.70 -13.97 8.58
CA TYR A 151 -3.82 -15.42 8.44
C TYR A 151 -3.65 -16.17 9.76
N LEU A 152 -2.89 -15.63 10.71
CA LEU A 152 -2.74 -16.22 12.04
C LEU A 152 -4.08 -16.34 12.78
N THR A 153 -4.96 -15.37 12.54
CA THR A 153 -6.32 -15.37 13.11
C THR A 153 -7.32 -16.11 12.23
N SER A 154 -7.27 -15.91 10.90
CA SER A 154 -8.24 -16.53 10.00
C SER A 154 -8.08 -18.06 9.90
N PHE A 155 -6.87 -18.59 10.12
CA PHE A 155 -6.64 -20.03 10.25
C PHE A 155 -6.87 -20.57 11.66
N GLY A 156 -7.22 -19.69 12.62
CA GLY A 156 -7.45 -20.09 14.01
C GLY A 156 -6.19 -20.50 14.77
N TRP A 157 -5.02 -20.12 14.29
CA TRP A 157 -3.76 -20.40 15.00
C TRP A 157 -3.59 -19.57 16.25
N LEU A 158 -3.96 -18.29 16.17
CA LEU A 158 -4.00 -17.37 17.32
C LEU A 158 -5.41 -16.74 17.47
N PRO A 159 -5.88 -16.49 18.70
CA PRO A 159 -7.09 -15.70 18.89
C PRO A 159 -6.83 -14.23 18.53
N ALA A 160 -7.86 -13.51 18.11
CA ALA A 160 -7.74 -12.10 17.73
C ALA A 160 -7.16 -11.22 18.85
N SER A 161 -7.51 -11.50 20.12
CA SER A 161 -6.96 -10.78 21.28
C SER A 161 -5.43 -10.87 21.38
N ALA A 162 -4.84 -12.02 21.03
CA ALA A 162 -3.38 -12.19 21.06
C ALA A 162 -2.66 -11.29 20.04
N ILE A 163 -3.36 -10.83 19.00
CA ILE A 163 -2.84 -9.89 18.02
C ILE A 163 -3.14 -8.45 18.41
N VAL A 164 -4.39 -8.19 18.79
CA VAL A 164 -4.92 -6.84 19.01
C VAL A 164 -4.32 -6.19 20.26
N GLU A 165 -4.17 -6.93 21.35
CA GLU A 165 -3.67 -6.37 22.62
C GLU A 165 -2.24 -5.84 22.50
N PRO A 166 -1.24 -6.61 21.97
CA PRO A 166 0.10 -6.07 21.78
C PRO A 166 0.16 -4.87 20.83
N ILE A 167 -0.63 -4.87 19.74
CA ILE A 167 -0.69 -3.73 18.82
C ILE A 167 -1.27 -2.49 19.51
N ARG A 168 -2.28 -2.65 20.37
CA ARG A 168 -2.85 -1.55 21.16
C ARG A 168 -1.83 -0.95 22.11
N ASP A 169 -1.09 -1.81 22.81
CA ASP A 169 -0.16 -1.44 23.88
C ASP A 169 1.24 -1.06 23.39
N ARG A 170 1.45 -1.04 22.07
CA ARG A 170 2.73 -0.70 21.44
C ARG A 170 3.28 0.66 21.89
N PRO A 171 4.59 0.93 21.77
CA PRO A 171 5.16 2.25 22.01
C PRO A 171 4.45 3.32 21.15
N ARG A 172 4.10 4.45 21.76
CA ARG A 172 3.24 5.49 21.15
C ARG A 172 3.72 6.03 19.80
N HIS A 173 5.01 6.00 19.53
CA HIS A 173 5.61 6.52 18.30
C HIS A 173 5.68 5.48 17.17
N VAL A 174 5.36 4.22 17.45
CA VAL A 174 5.47 3.13 16.47
C VAL A 174 4.20 3.05 15.63
N ASN A 175 4.31 3.34 14.35
CA ASN A 175 3.26 3.07 13.39
C ASN A 175 3.23 1.59 13.04
N VAL A 176 2.04 1.04 12.89
CA VAL A 176 1.85 -0.37 12.52
C VAL A 176 1.02 -0.46 11.24
N VAL A 177 1.49 -1.26 10.30
CA VAL A 177 0.71 -1.64 9.10
C VAL A 177 0.53 -3.14 9.10
N VAL A 178 -0.71 -3.58 8.99
CA VAL A 178 -1.07 -5.01 8.92
C VAL A 178 -1.63 -5.31 7.54
N THR A 179 -1.21 -6.42 6.94
CA THR A 179 -1.81 -6.92 5.71
C THR A 179 -2.33 -8.34 5.87
N GLY A 180 -3.21 -8.72 4.97
CA GLY A 180 -3.72 -10.08 4.81
C GLY A 180 -5.23 -10.11 4.54
N ARG A 181 -5.75 -11.31 4.25
CA ARG A 181 -7.19 -11.51 4.04
C ARG A 181 -7.91 -11.69 5.37
N ASP A 182 -9.22 -11.48 5.35
CA ASP A 182 -10.12 -11.83 6.45
C ASP A 182 -9.66 -11.26 7.81
N ALA A 183 -9.34 -9.95 7.84
CA ALA A 183 -8.97 -9.28 9.07
C ALA A 183 -10.08 -9.42 10.13
N ALA A 184 -9.69 -9.82 11.35
CA ALA A 184 -10.62 -9.98 12.45
C ALA A 184 -11.33 -8.65 12.78
N PRO A 185 -12.63 -8.67 13.15
CA PRO A 185 -13.38 -7.46 13.50
C PRO A 185 -12.70 -6.61 14.57
N GLU A 186 -12.07 -7.24 15.55
CA GLU A 186 -11.37 -6.55 16.65
C GLU A 186 -10.14 -5.79 16.14
N LEU A 187 -9.47 -6.30 15.11
CA LEU A 187 -8.34 -5.61 14.46
C LEU A 187 -8.83 -4.43 13.61
N ILE A 188 -9.98 -4.58 12.95
CA ILE A 188 -10.64 -3.51 12.21
C ILE A 188 -11.07 -2.40 13.16
N GLU A 189 -11.61 -2.72 14.33
CA GLU A 189 -12.02 -1.75 15.34
C GLU A 189 -10.82 -1.00 15.94
N LEU A 190 -9.68 -1.68 16.14
CA LEU A 190 -8.46 -1.07 16.65
C LEU A 190 -7.83 -0.09 15.66
N ALA A 191 -7.96 -0.34 14.36
CA ALA A 191 -7.24 0.38 13.32
C ALA A 191 -7.74 1.82 13.14
N ASP A 192 -6.81 2.76 12.92
CA ASP A 192 -7.13 4.14 12.55
C ASP A 192 -7.53 4.26 11.07
N THR A 193 -7.04 3.35 10.23
CA THR A 193 -7.36 3.29 8.80
C THR A 193 -7.49 1.85 8.35
N VAL A 194 -8.59 1.54 7.70
CA VAL A 194 -8.82 0.23 7.09
C VAL A 194 -9.12 0.40 5.61
N THR A 195 -8.41 -0.36 4.78
CA THR A 195 -8.68 -0.43 3.34
C THR A 195 -8.98 -1.87 2.95
N GLU A 196 -10.15 -2.08 2.37
CA GLU A 196 -10.51 -3.38 1.80
C GLU A 196 -10.23 -3.38 0.29
N MET A 197 -9.34 -4.28 -0.15
CA MET A 197 -9.03 -4.47 -1.56
C MET A 197 -9.90 -5.57 -2.14
N THR A 198 -10.79 -5.18 -3.04
CA THR A 198 -11.74 -6.08 -3.68
C THR A 198 -11.20 -6.57 -5.01
N GLU A 199 -11.31 -7.88 -5.27
CA GLU A 199 -10.97 -8.46 -6.56
C GLU A 199 -12.11 -8.23 -7.56
N ILE A 200 -11.93 -7.26 -8.46
CA ILE A 200 -12.85 -7.03 -9.58
C ILE A 200 -12.55 -8.02 -10.72
N LYS A 201 -11.27 -8.29 -10.96
CA LYS A 201 -10.79 -9.17 -12.04
C LYS A 201 -9.36 -9.60 -11.76
N HIS A 202 -9.07 -10.88 -11.96
CA HIS A 202 -7.72 -11.41 -11.77
C HIS A 202 -7.22 -12.15 -13.01
N ALA A 203 -5.95 -12.00 -13.35
CA ALA A 203 -5.34 -12.68 -14.48
C ALA A 203 -5.33 -14.22 -14.29
N TYR A 204 -5.12 -14.68 -13.08
CA TYR A 204 -5.07 -16.09 -12.70
C TYR A 204 -6.38 -16.82 -13.02
N THR A 205 -7.54 -16.21 -12.78
CA THR A 205 -8.86 -16.80 -13.08
C THR A 205 -9.08 -17.04 -14.57
N ARG A 206 -8.25 -16.43 -15.42
CA ARG A 206 -8.20 -16.64 -16.86
C ARG A 206 -7.05 -17.54 -17.31
N GLY A 207 -6.40 -18.25 -16.38
CA GLY A 207 -5.29 -19.14 -16.66
C GLY A 207 -3.95 -18.44 -16.96
N ILE A 208 -3.81 -17.15 -16.63
CA ILE A 208 -2.57 -16.40 -16.83
C ILE A 208 -1.70 -16.58 -15.59
N ARG A 209 -0.46 -17.03 -15.79
CA ARG A 209 0.52 -17.21 -14.71
C ARG A 209 0.95 -15.86 -14.12
N ALA A 210 1.38 -15.90 -12.86
CA ALA A 210 2.00 -14.76 -12.19
C ALA A 210 3.22 -14.24 -12.98
N MET A 211 3.32 -12.92 -13.10
CA MET A 211 4.35 -12.23 -13.88
C MET A 211 5.42 -11.66 -12.95
N ARG A 212 6.67 -11.96 -13.25
CA ARG A 212 7.84 -11.39 -12.56
C ARG A 212 7.86 -9.88 -12.67
N GLY A 213 8.08 -9.20 -11.54
CA GLY A 213 8.09 -7.74 -11.49
C GLY A 213 6.72 -7.08 -11.33
N LEU A 214 5.61 -7.85 -11.45
CA LEU A 214 4.24 -7.38 -11.16
C LEU A 214 3.61 -8.14 -10.00
N ASP A 215 3.81 -9.45 -9.94
CA ASP A 215 3.19 -10.32 -8.93
C ASP A 215 4.18 -10.74 -7.83
N TYR A 216 5.49 -10.75 -8.13
CA TYR A 216 6.60 -11.09 -7.21
C TYR A 216 7.93 -10.59 -7.71
#